data_677873a17a736d39bed5ac4f85d719e1
#
_entry.id   677873a17a736d39bed5ac4f85d719e1
#
_cell.length_a   1.000
_cell.length_b   1.000
_cell.length_c   1.000
_cell.angle_alpha   90.00
_cell.angle_beta   90.00
_cell.angle_gamma   90.00
#
_symmetry.space_group_name_H-M   'P 1'
#
loop_
_entity.id
_entity.type
_entity.pdbx_description
1 polymer ?
#
loop_
_entity_poly.entity_id
_entity_poly.type
_entity_poly.pdbx_seq_one_letter_code
_entity_poly.pdbx_strand_id
1 'polypeptide(L)'
;SDYMEVIFDICRKEKITAILSLIDPELSLLAKHEKEFAALSVKVIGSSYELCEMSLDKIQMYEWLTTHGYKTAKSYTDKSVFFKDIELGKISYPVFVKPVRGSASLAISKVNDKETIELLFAHADNLMIQEFLDGQEIGADVYIDMLSGEVVSIFTKRKIVMRAGET
;
A
#
# COMPACT_ATOMS: atom_id res chain seq x y z
N SER A 1 26.92 -9.05 -2.82
CA SER A 1 26.82 -8.62 -1.40
C SER A 1 25.37 -8.51 -1.05
N ASP A 2 24.99 -8.96 0.12
CA ASP A 2 23.64 -8.77 0.65
C ASP A 2 23.42 -7.27 0.87
N TYR A 3 22.29 -6.75 0.36
CA TYR A 3 21.94 -5.34 0.48
C TYR A 3 21.97 -4.85 1.94
N MET A 4 21.41 -5.63 2.86
CA MET A 4 21.35 -5.28 4.27
C MET A 4 22.73 -5.21 4.92
N GLU A 5 23.67 -6.10 4.58
CA GLU A 5 25.03 -6.06 5.11
C GLU A 5 25.74 -4.74 4.73
N VAL A 6 25.53 -4.28 3.49
CA VAL A 6 26.08 -2.98 3.05
C VAL A 6 25.50 -1.84 3.88
N ILE A 7 24.20 -1.83 4.14
CA ILE A 7 23.55 -0.82 4.99
C ILE A 7 24.09 -0.85 6.42
N PHE A 8 24.22 -2.05 7.02
CA PHE A 8 24.79 -2.19 8.37
C PHE A 8 26.24 -1.71 8.43
N ASP A 9 27.05 -1.99 7.41
CA ASP A 9 28.42 -1.52 7.34
C ASP A 9 28.52 0.00 7.24
N ILE A 10 27.64 0.63 6.45
CA ILE A 10 27.54 2.10 6.38
C ILE A 10 27.15 2.66 7.75
N CYS A 11 26.15 2.06 8.41
CA CYS A 11 25.71 2.51 9.74
C CYS A 11 26.85 2.48 10.77
N ARG A 12 27.66 1.41 10.76
CA ARG A 12 28.84 1.27 11.67
C ARG A 12 29.90 2.31 11.35
N LYS A 13 30.27 2.41 10.06
CA LYS A 13 31.37 3.28 9.58
C LYS A 13 31.05 4.76 9.80
N GLU A 14 29.85 5.16 9.42
CA GLU A 14 29.44 6.58 9.47
C GLU A 14 28.77 6.96 10.82
N LYS A 15 28.71 6.02 11.79
CA LYS A 15 28.10 6.22 13.12
C LYS A 15 26.67 6.77 13.01
N ILE A 16 25.89 6.17 12.13
CA ILE A 16 24.47 6.52 11.94
C ILE A 16 23.70 6.21 13.22
N THR A 17 22.84 7.11 13.64
CA THR A 17 21.97 6.94 14.82
C THR A 17 20.49 6.69 14.46
N ALA A 18 20.08 7.04 13.25
CA ALA A 18 18.74 6.78 12.76
C ALA A 18 18.75 6.57 11.24
N ILE A 19 17.82 5.74 10.76
CA ILE A 19 17.64 5.45 9.34
C ILE A 19 16.15 5.54 8.97
N LEU A 20 15.86 6.13 7.83
CA LEU A 20 14.52 6.11 7.24
C LEU A 20 14.64 5.87 5.72
N SER A 21 13.61 5.29 5.12
CA SER A 21 13.48 5.20 3.67
C SER A 21 12.29 5.99 3.15
N LEU A 22 12.36 6.41 1.89
CA LEU A 22 11.27 7.00 1.12
C LEU A 22 10.76 6.05 0.02
N ILE A 23 11.18 4.77 0.08
CA ILE A 23 10.85 3.75 -0.92
C ILE A 23 10.06 2.63 -0.24
N ASP A 24 8.81 2.39 -0.66
CA ASP A 24 7.88 1.47 0.01
C ASP A 24 8.47 0.06 0.29
N PRO A 25 9.08 -0.66 -0.67
CA PRO A 25 9.68 -1.96 -0.38
C PRO A 25 10.81 -1.93 0.64
N GLU A 26 11.56 -0.83 0.69
CA GLU A 26 12.67 -0.67 1.63
C GLU A 26 12.17 -0.36 3.04
N LEU A 27 11.03 0.33 3.19
CA LEU A 27 10.40 0.54 4.50
C LEU A 27 10.12 -0.79 5.19
N SER A 28 9.52 -1.75 4.48
CA SER A 28 9.27 -3.10 4.99
C SER A 28 10.58 -3.83 5.33
N LEU A 29 11.60 -3.72 4.47
CA LEU A 29 12.89 -4.36 4.69
C LEU A 29 13.61 -3.81 5.94
N LEU A 30 13.64 -2.49 6.11
CA LEU A 30 14.24 -1.86 7.31
C LEU A 30 13.47 -2.27 8.58
N ALA A 31 12.14 -2.25 8.55
CA ALA A 31 11.31 -2.66 9.67
C ALA A 31 11.53 -4.13 10.06
N LYS A 32 11.72 -5.02 9.09
CA LYS A 32 12.04 -6.44 9.32
C LYS A 32 13.34 -6.64 10.09
N HIS A 33 14.32 -5.75 9.88
CA HIS A 33 15.64 -5.79 10.50
C HIS A 33 15.80 -4.82 11.68
N GLU A 34 14.68 -4.34 12.28
CA GLU A 34 14.70 -3.36 13.37
C GLU A 34 15.58 -3.80 14.55
N LYS A 35 15.58 -5.10 14.88
CA LYS A 35 16.39 -5.64 16.00
C LYS A 35 17.89 -5.56 15.72
N GLU A 36 18.31 -5.85 14.50
CA GLU A 36 19.70 -5.76 14.08
C GLU A 36 20.19 -4.29 14.07
N PHE A 37 19.35 -3.37 13.60
CA PHE A 37 19.63 -1.93 13.70
C PHE A 37 19.72 -1.46 15.17
N ALA A 38 18.81 -1.90 16.03
CA ALA A 38 18.84 -1.58 17.45
C ALA A 38 20.14 -2.07 18.13
N ALA A 39 20.65 -3.24 17.75
CA ALA A 39 21.93 -3.77 18.23
C ALA A 39 23.13 -2.88 17.83
N LEU A 40 22.99 -2.12 16.76
CA LEU A 40 23.96 -1.10 16.31
C LEU A 40 23.69 0.30 16.90
N SER A 41 22.71 0.43 17.79
CA SER A 41 22.22 1.71 18.31
C SER A 41 21.64 2.64 17.21
N VAL A 42 21.10 2.05 16.14
CA VAL A 42 20.44 2.76 15.05
C VAL A 42 18.94 2.62 15.20
N LYS A 43 18.22 3.75 15.18
CA LYS A 43 16.75 3.77 15.22
C LYS A 43 16.20 3.70 13.80
N VAL A 44 15.37 2.71 13.51
CA VAL A 44 14.56 2.68 12.28
C VAL A 44 13.37 3.62 12.46
N ILE A 45 13.23 4.59 11.55
CA ILE A 45 12.11 5.53 11.54
C ILE A 45 11.11 5.04 10.49
N GLY A 46 9.98 4.54 10.94
CA GLY A 46 8.93 3.96 10.09
C GLY A 46 7.87 3.23 10.90
N SER A 47 6.98 2.58 10.19
CA SER A 47 5.93 1.73 10.76
C SER A 47 6.46 0.33 11.08
N SER A 48 5.67 -0.47 11.82
CA SER A 48 6.02 -1.87 12.08
C SER A 48 6.11 -2.69 10.78
N TYR A 49 6.85 -3.79 10.82
CA TYR A 49 6.97 -4.69 9.67
C TYR A 49 5.60 -5.18 9.17
N GLU A 50 4.71 -5.57 10.10
CA GLU A 50 3.37 -6.06 9.79
C GLU A 50 2.53 -4.99 9.07
N LEU A 51 2.62 -3.73 9.52
CA LEU A 51 1.90 -2.62 8.89
C LEU A 51 2.48 -2.29 7.51
N CYS A 52 3.80 -2.32 7.35
CA CYS A 52 4.44 -2.12 6.05
C CYS A 52 4.02 -3.21 5.04
N GLU A 53 4.05 -4.49 5.43
CA GLU A 53 3.63 -5.60 4.57
C GLU A 53 2.14 -5.52 4.20
N MET A 54 1.29 -5.23 5.17
CA MET A 54 -0.15 -5.05 4.92
C MET A 54 -0.42 -3.87 3.97
N SER A 55 0.33 -2.79 4.08
CA SER A 55 0.18 -1.62 3.19
C SER A 55 0.65 -1.90 1.76
N LEU A 56 1.59 -2.82 1.57
CA LEU A 56 2.02 -3.29 0.25
C LEU A 56 1.02 -4.25 -0.42
N ASP A 57 0.13 -4.87 0.36
CA ASP A 57 -0.87 -5.84 -0.10
C ASP A 57 -2.27 -5.24 0.04
N LYS A 58 -2.84 -4.81 -1.09
CA LYS A 58 -4.13 -4.10 -1.14
C LYS A 58 -5.32 -4.96 -0.69
N ILE A 59 -5.23 -6.28 -0.81
CA ILE A 59 -6.27 -7.19 -0.34
C ILE A 59 -6.19 -7.38 1.16
N GLN A 60 -5.00 -7.57 1.73
CA GLN A 60 -4.83 -7.62 3.18
C GLN A 60 -5.31 -6.32 3.85
N MET A 61 -4.97 -5.16 3.27
CA MET A 61 -5.46 -3.87 3.75
C MET A 61 -6.99 -3.78 3.67
N TYR A 62 -7.60 -4.20 2.55
CA TYR A 62 -9.06 -4.23 2.38
C TYR A 62 -9.74 -5.12 3.43
N GLU A 63 -9.23 -6.32 3.64
CA GLU A 63 -9.77 -7.28 4.62
C GLU A 63 -9.64 -6.74 6.05
N TRP A 64 -8.48 -6.16 6.39
CA TRP A 64 -8.27 -5.56 7.70
C TRP A 64 -9.24 -4.39 7.95
N LEU A 65 -9.34 -3.46 7.00
CA LEU A 65 -10.26 -2.32 7.11
C LEU A 65 -11.71 -2.79 7.26
N THR A 66 -12.14 -3.74 6.44
CA THR A 66 -13.51 -4.25 6.44
C THR A 66 -13.85 -4.97 7.75
N THR A 67 -12.95 -5.82 8.26
CA THR A 67 -13.15 -6.53 9.53
C THR A 67 -13.18 -5.61 10.73
N HIS A 68 -12.52 -4.45 10.65
CA HIS A 68 -12.55 -3.42 11.70
C HIS A 68 -13.66 -2.37 11.50
N GLY A 69 -14.58 -2.57 10.54
CA GLY A 69 -15.74 -1.73 10.33
C GLY A 69 -15.47 -0.40 9.61
N TYR A 70 -14.31 -0.25 9.01
CA TYR A 70 -14.01 0.92 8.19
C TYR A 70 -14.64 0.79 6.80
N LYS A 71 -15.16 1.91 6.29
CA LYS A 71 -15.65 1.98 4.91
C LYS A 71 -14.47 1.99 3.95
N THR A 72 -14.49 1.10 2.97
CA THR A 72 -13.48 1.00 1.93
C THR A 72 -14.11 0.59 0.60
N ALA A 73 -13.45 0.86 -0.52
CA ALA A 73 -13.87 0.43 -1.83
C ALA A 73 -13.95 -1.11 -1.89
N LYS A 74 -15.06 -1.67 -2.37
CA LYS A 74 -15.21 -3.12 -2.54
C LYS A 74 -14.10 -3.67 -3.42
N SER A 75 -13.49 -4.75 -2.98
CA SER A 75 -12.31 -5.33 -3.62
C SER A 75 -12.47 -6.83 -3.79
N TYR A 76 -12.06 -7.37 -4.94
CA TYR A 76 -12.22 -8.76 -5.32
C TYR A 76 -10.94 -9.29 -5.95
N THR A 77 -10.57 -10.51 -5.60
CA THR A 77 -9.54 -11.30 -6.32
C THR A 77 -10.15 -12.39 -7.16
N ASP A 78 -11.39 -12.77 -6.87
CA ASP A 78 -12.17 -13.76 -7.61
C ASP A 78 -13.18 -13.06 -8.55
N LYS A 79 -12.98 -13.24 -9.86
CA LYS A 79 -13.86 -12.70 -10.91
C LYS A 79 -15.30 -13.22 -10.80
N SER A 80 -15.48 -14.47 -10.38
CA SER A 80 -16.81 -15.09 -10.29
C SER A 80 -17.66 -14.41 -9.22
N VAL A 81 -17.05 -14.09 -8.07
CA VAL A 81 -17.69 -13.35 -6.99
C VAL A 81 -18.02 -11.92 -7.45
N PHE A 82 -17.07 -11.27 -8.13
CA PHE A 82 -17.28 -9.93 -8.69
C PHE A 82 -18.45 -9.91 -9.69
N PHE A 83 -18.48 -10.81 -10.68
CA PHE A 83 -19.54 -10.84 -11.69
C PHE A 83 -20.91 -11.14 -11.09
N LYS A 84 -20.96 -12.01 -10.08
CA LYS A 84 -22.19 -12.25 -9.33
C LYS A 84 -22.70 -10.98 -8.63
N ASP A 85 -21.81 -10.19 -8.06
CA ASP A 85 -22.19 -8.94 -7.39
C ASP A 85 -22.57 -7.83 -8.39
N ILE A 86 -22.05 -7.85 -9.63
CA ILE A 86 -22.55 -7.03 -10.76
C ILE A 86 -24.00 -7.41 -11.09
N GLU A 87 -24.30 -8.72 -11.27
CA GLU A 87 -25.65 -9.21 -11.57
C GLU A 87 -26.66 -8.86 -10.49
N LEU A 88 -26.22 -8.87 -9.22
CA LEU A 88 -27.03 -8.51 -8.06
C LEU A 88 -27.15 -6.98 -7.84
N GLY A 89 -26.55 -6.16 -8.68
CA GLY A 89 -26.55 -4.71 -8.54
C GLY A 89 -25.82 -4.16 -7.30
N LYS A 90 -24.93 -4.97 -6.69
CA LYS A 90 -24.16 -4.54 -5.50
C LYS A 90 -22.94 -3.70 -5.84
N ILE A 91 -22.47 -3.80 -7.08
CA ILE A 91 -21.40 -3.00 -7.65
C ILE A 91 -21.71 -2.75 -9.13
N SER A 92 -21.18 -1.69 -9.71
CA SER A 92 -21.37 -1.34 -11.11
C SER A 92 -20.05 -0.90 -11.75
N TYR A 93 -20.00 -0.97 -13.07
CA TYR A 93 -18.94 -0.33 -13.84
C TYR A 93 -19.04 1.20 -13.77
N PRO A 94 -17.92 1.92 -13.92
CA PRO A 94 -16.57 1.41 -14.11
C PRO A 94 -15.96 0.84 -12.81
N VAL A 95 -14.93 0.00 -12.96
CA VAL A 95 -14.11 -0.50 -11.85
C VAL A 95 -12.63 -0.30 -12.18
N PHE A 96 -11.77 -0.42 -11.18
CA PHE A 96 -10.33 -0.53 -11.40
C PHE A 96 -9.88 -1.99 -11.39
N VAL A 97 -8.97 -2.32 -12.31
CA VAL A 97 -8.20 -3.58 -12.28
C VAL A 97 -6.73 -3.20 -12.08
N LYS A 98 -6.09 -3.79 -11.10
CA LYS A 98 -4.71 -3.47 -10.71
C LYS A 98 -4.04 -4.64 -10.00
N PRO A 99 -2.69 -4.67 -9.92
CA PRO A 99 -1.98 -5.66 -9.11
C PRO A 99 -2.35 -5.57 -7.62
N VAL A 100 -2.49 -6.74 -6.99
CA VAL A 100 -2.71 -6.85 -5.54
C VAL A 100 -1.56 -6.21 -4.77
N ARG A 101 -0.31 -6.48 -5.16
CA ARG A 101 0.90 -5.92 -4.55
C ARG A 101 1.55 -4.88 -5.45
N GLY A 102 2.21 -3.90 -4.84
CA GLY A 102 2.94 -2.84 -5.53
C GLY A 102 2.43 -1.44 -5.20
N SER A 103 3.21 -0.44 -5.61
CA SER A 103 3.01 0.98 -5.33
C SER A 103 3.06 1.82 -6.61
N ALA A 104 3.06 3.13 -6.48
CA ALA A 104 3.21 4.12 -7.56
C ALA A 104 2.17 4.06 -8.68
N SER A 105 0.99 3.52 -8.44
CA SER A 105 -0.11 3.44 -9.42
C SER A 105 0.25 2.75 -10.74
N LEU A 106 1.22 1.86 -10.73
CA LEU A 106 1.64 1.10 -11.90
C LEU A 106 0.57 0.07 -12.30
N ALA A 107 0.36 -0.08 -13.61
CA ALA A 107 -0.55 -1.05 -14.20
C ALA A 107 -2.00 -0.99 -13.68
N ILE A 108 -2.54 0.22 -13.42
CA ILE A 108 -3.95 0.42 -13.07
C ILE A 108 -4.75 0.68 -14.34
N SER A 109 -5.80 -0.13 -14.55
CA SER A 109 -6.73 0.03 -15.66
C SER A 109 -8.13 0.37 -15.14
N LYS A 110 -8.74 1.44 -15.66
CA LYS A 110 -10.17 1.72 -15.48
C LYS A 110 -10.94 0.93 -16.52
N VAL A 111 -11.84 0.06 -16.09
CA VAL A 111 -12.51 -0.94 -16.92
C VAL A 111 -14.02 -0.73 -16.87
N ASN A 112 -14.67 -0.82 -18.06
CA ASN A 112 -16.09 -0.54 -18.22
C ASN A 112 -16.93 -1.77 -18.60
N ASP A 113 -16.30 -2.93 -18.83
CA ASP A 113 -16.94 -4.11 -19.37
C ASP A 113 -16.29 -5.42 -18.88
N LYS A 114 -17.03 -6.52 -19.05
CA LYS A 114 -16.61 -7.86 -18.66
C LYS A 114 -15.44 -8.38 -19.49
N GLU A 115 -15.48 -8.14 -20.78
CA GLU A 115 -14.53 -8.66 -21.77
C GLU A 115 -13.12 -8.16 -21.46
N THR A 116 -12.99 -6.89 -21.10
CA THR A 116 -11.72 -6.29 -20.69
C THR A 116 -11.18 -6.92 -19.40
N ILE A 117 -12.04 -7.20 -18.41
CA ILE A 117 -11.62 -7.90 -17.18
C ILE A 117 -11.10 -9.30 -17.50
N GLU A 118 -11.84 -10.06 -18.34
CA GLU A 118 -11.44 -11.40 -18.73
C GLU A 118 -10.08 -11.40 -19.46
N LEU A 119 -9.87 -10.41 -20.34
CA LEU A 119 -8.61 -10.24 -21.05
C LEU A 119 -7.45 -9.95 -20.09
N LEU A 120 -7.61 -9.02 -19.16
CA LEU A 120 -6.57 -8.66 -18.21
C LEU A 120 -6.18 -9.85 -17.32
N PHE A 121 -7.15 -10.58 -16.80
CA PHE A 121 -6.91 -11.76 -15.96
C PHE A 121 -6.37 -12.97 -16.73
N ALA A 122 -6.53 -13.00 -18.04
CA ALA A 122 -5.91 -14.02 -18.88
C ALA A 122 -4.40 -13.78 -19.14
N HIS A 123 -3.95 -12.53 -18.98
CA HIS A 123 -2.57 -12.12 -19.32
C HIS A 123 -1.72 -11.71 -18.12
N ALA A 124 -2.30 -11.61 -16.93
CA ALA A 124 -1.55 -11.25 -15.72
C ALA A 124 -2.12 -11.96 -14.49
N ASP A 125 -1.20 -12.40 -13.65
CA ASP A 125 -1.51 -12.98 -12.33
C ASP A 125 -1.59 -11.89 -11.25
N ASN A 126 -2.12 -12.25 -10.08
CA ASN A 126 -2.18 -11.40 -8.89
C ASN A 126 -2.88 -10.06 -9.10
N LEU A 127 -3.93 -10.06 -9.93
CA LEU A 127 -4.79 -8.89 -10.11
C LEU A 127 -5.92 -8.87 -9.09
N MET A 128 -6.40 -7.66 -8.81
CA MET A 128 -7.64 -7.40 -8.09
C MET A 128 -8.54 -6.47 -8.89
N ILE A 129 -9.84 -6.62 -8.68
CA ILE A 129 -10.87 -5.68 -9.14
C ILE A 129 -11.28 -4.84 -7.96
N GLN A 130 -11.36 -3.53 -8.13
CA GLN A 130 -11.77 -2.63 -7.06
C GLN A 130 -12.83 -1.65 -7.55
N GLU A 131 -13.81 -1.40 -6.69
CA GLU A 131 -14.85 -0.38 -6.91
C GLU A 131 -14.23 0.97 -7.27
N PHE A 132 -14.79 1.61 -8.30
CA PHE A 132 -14.47 2.99 -8.62
C PHE A 132 -15.29 3.91 -7.73
N LEU A 133 -14.62 4.68 -6.91
CA LEU A 133 -15.26 5.72 -6.11
C LEU A 133 -15.23 7.03 -6.88
N ASP A 134 -16.40 7.55 -7.21
CA ASP A 134 -16.54 8.85 -7.88
C ASP A 134 -16.58 9.96 -6.82
N GLY A 135 -15.53 10.79 -6.79
CA GLY A 135 -15.42 11.87 -5.83
C GLY A 135 -14.06 12.58 -5.86
N GLN A 136 -13.98 13.66 -5.11
CA GLN A 136 -12.72 14.36 -4.93
C GLN A 136 -11.76 13.54 -4.06
N GLU A 137 -10.65 13.16 -4.62
CA GLU A 137 -9.59 12.45 -3.89
C GLU A 137 -8.86 13.41 -2.94
N ILE A 138 -8.77 13.00 -1.67
CA ILE A 138 -8.08 13.75 -0.62
C ILE A 138 -7.01 12.83 -0.05
N GLY A 139 -5.75 13.28 -0.07
CA GLY A 139 -4.67 12.67 0.67
C GLY A 139 -4.64 13.15 2.11
N ALA A 140 -4.23 12.30 3.03
CA ALA A 140 -3.97 12.66 4.41
C ALA A 140 -2.61 12.12 4.85
N ASP A 141 -1.76 13.01 5.32
CA ASP A 141 -0.50 12.65 5.95
C ASP A 141 -0.67 12.76 7.46
N VAL A 142 -0.39 11.70 8.18
CA VAL A 142 -0.54 11.62 9.64
C VAL A 142 0.81 11.35 10.25
N TYR A 143 1.27 12.23 11.13
CA TYR A 143 2.48 12.02 11.91
C TYR A 143 2.14 11.54 13.32
N ILE A 144 2.67 10.38 13.65
CA ILE A 144 2.54 9.75 14.97
C ILE A 144 3.91 9.75 15.62
N ASP A 145 4.00 10.31 16.83
CA ASP A 145 5.26 10.29 17.57
C ASP A 145 5.62 8.86 17.97
N MET A 146 6.83 8.44 17.61
CA MET A 146 7.31 7.08 17.84
C MET A 146 7.55 6.73 19.32
N LEU A 147 7.66 7.72 20.20
CA LEU A 147 7.89 7.50 21.63
C LEU A 147 6.59 7.43 22.42
N SER A 148 5.68 8.36 22.18
CA SER A 148 4.39 8.42 22.89
C SER A 148 3.28 7.64 22.20
N GLY A 149 3.36 7.39 20.90
CA GLY A 149 2.27 6.84 20.07
C GLY A 149 1.15 7.83 19.79
N GLU A 150 1.31 9.11 20.16
CA GLU A 150 0.29 10.13 19.97
C GLU A 150 0.31 10.69 18.54
N VAL A 151 -0.87 10.99 18.01
CA VAL A 151 -1.02 11.73 16.75
C VAL A 151 -0.64 13.19 16.99
N VAL A 152 0.50 13.61 16.46
CA VAL A 152 1.04 14.97 16.63
C VAL A 152 0.47 15.93 15.62
N SER A 153 0.35 15.49 14.36
CA SER A 153 -0.21 16.31 13.30
C SER A 153 -0.95 15.50 12.25
N ILE A 154 -1.96 16.12 11.66
CA ILE A 154 -2.68 15.60 10.49
C ILE A 154 -2.68 16.73 9.46
N PHE A 155 -2.17 16.42 8.28
CA PHE A 155 -2.21 17.32 7.13
C PHE A 155 -3.05 16.70 6.01
N THR A 156 -4.04 17.44 5.52
CA THR A 156 -4.87 16.98 4.39
C THR A 156 -4.59 17.81 3.15
N LYS A 157 -4.54 17.15 2.00
CA LYS A 157 -4.32 17.77 0.70
C LYS A 157 -5.32 17.26 -0.34
N ARG A 158 -5.83 18.17 -1.16
CA ARG A 158 -6.67 17.80 -2.30
C ARG A 158 -5.77 17.40 -3.46
N LYS A 159 -5.99 16.22 -3.99
CA LYS A 159 -5.23 15.70 -5.12
C LYS A 159 -5.69 16.42 -6.40
N ILE A 160 -4.79 17.13 -7.06
CA ILE A 160 -5.06 17.86 -8.31
C ILE A 160 -4.50 17.07 -9.50
N VAL A 161 -3.22 16.68 -9.42
CA VAL A 161 -2.53 15.89 -10.43
C VAL A 161 -1.64 14.89 -9.72
N MET A 162 -1.57 13.67 -10.23
CA MET A 162 -0.66 12.65 -9.73
C MET A 162 0.45 12.38 -10.76
N ARG A 163 1.71 12.36 -10.29
CA ARG A 163 2.85 11.90 -11.08
C ARG A 163 3.54 10.78 -10.29
N ALA A 164 3.69 9.61 -10.92
CA ALA A 164 4.37 8.46 -10.32
C ALA A 164 3.91 8.09 -8.88
N GLY A 165 2.62 8.29 -8.57
CA GLY A 165 2.07 8.02 -7.23
C GLY A 165 2.18 9.19 -6.24
N GLU A 166 2.84 10.29 -6.58
CA GLU A 166 2.98 11.48 -5.74
C GLU A 166 1.97 12.57 -6.12
N THR A 167 1.56 13.37 -5.13
CA THR A 167 0.63 14.52 -5.28
C THR A 167 1.31 15.83 -4.99
#